data_8060df43735bc9544dd1c213900bbc92
#
_entry.id   8060df43735bc9544dd1c213900bbc92
#
_cell.length_a   1.000
_cell.length_b   1.000
_cell.length_c   1.000
_cell.angle_alpha   90.00
_cell.angle_beta   90.00
_cell.angle_gamma   90.00
#
_symmetry.space_group_name_H-M   'P 1'
#
loop_
_entity.id
_entity.type
_entity.pdbx_description
1 polymer ?
#
loop_
_entity_poly.entity_id
_entity_poly.type
_entity_poly.pdbx_seq_one_letter_code
_entity_poly.pdbx_strand_id
1 'polypeptide(L)'
;YKLNERSKEELVRHVVSSAGTEGLLYKIPKVDIAFLKASYSDERGNISFQNEAGCIDALSVAQATHRSGGKVIVQVNRLVNRHMPPRAVEIPSALVDAVVVCPEQQQMTNLNGYYDFICGKYVPTGNILKACREEIRNQIGATSARNDLHKAIAKRAYHELKVEQIVNIGIGIPELIAEEVLEHNQ
;
A
#
# COMPACT_ATOMS: atom_id res chain seq x y z
N TYR A 1 23.76 -1.06 15.03
CA TYR A 1 24.15 -0.04 14.04
C TYR A 1 23.29 1.20 14.18
N LYS A 2 23.92 2.38 14.08
CA LYS A 2 23.23 3.63 13.82
C LYS A 2 22.98 3.74 12.32
N LEU A 3 21.76 4.12 11.91
CA LEU A 3 21.41 4.22 10.49
C LEU A 3 22.12 5.41 9.80
N ASN A 4 22.34 6.48 10.56
CA ASN A 4 23.07 7.68 10.12
C ASN A 4 23.52 8.49 11.34
N GLU A 5 24.22 9.60 11.11
CA GLU A 5 24.73 10.49 12.18
C GLU A 5 23.63 11.09 13.07
N ARG A 6 22.39 11.20 12.57
CA ARG A 6 21.22 11.72 13.33
C ARG A 6 20.62 10.68 14.25
N SER A 7 20.94 9.41 14.09
CA SER A 7 20.40 8.35 14.96
C SER A 7 20.99 8.46 16.37
N LYS A 8 20.12 8.71 17.35
CA LYS A 8 20.50 8.88 18.76
C LYS A 8 20.91 7.55 19.42
N GLU A 9 20.36 6.44 18.93
CA GLU A 9 20.58 5.09 19.46
C GLU A 9 20.81 4.09 18.33
N GLU A 10 21.26 2.88 18.68
CA GLU A 10 21.32 1.77 17.76
C GLU A 10 19.90 1.26 17.45
N LEU A 11 19.53 1.29 16.18
CA LEU A 11 18.23 0.84 15.68
C LEU A 11 18.28 -0.54 15.03
N VAL A 12 19.49 -1.02 14.72
CA VAL A 12 19.69 -2.28 14.00
C VAL A 12 20.82 -3.07 14.67
N ARG A 13 20.58 -4.35 14.90
CA ARG A 13 21.61 -5.31 15.38
C ARG A 13 21.82 -6.40 14.36
N HIS A 14 23.07 -6.79 14.18
CA HIS A 14 23.40 -8.03 13.51
C HIS A 14 23.08 -9.21 14.46
N VAL A 15 22.40 -10.20 13.96
CA VAL A 15 22.02 -11.39 14.71
C VAL A 15 22.29 -12.63 13.87
N VAL A 16 22.61 -13.72 14.57
CA VAL A 16 22.70 -15.04 13.95
C VAL A 16 21.63 -15.92 14.56
N SER A 17 20.79 -16.51 13.71
CA SER A 17 19.74 -17.41 14.18
C SER A 17 20.31 -18.71 14.74
N SER A 18 19.54 -19.49 15.47
CA SER A 18 19.91 -20.82 15.95
C SER A 18 20.29 -21.78 14.82
N ALA A 19 19.81 -21.53 13.60
CA ALA A 19 20.15 -22.28 12.39
C ALA A 19 21.41 -21.75 11.68
N GLY A 20 22.13 -20.80 12.26
CA GLY A 20 23.35 -20.20 11.66
C GLY A 20 23.10 -19.17 10.57
N THR A 21 21.82 -18.76 10.34
CA THR A 21 21.50 -17.74 9.34
C THR A 21 21.75 -16.35 9.91
N GLU A 22 22.55 -15.56 9.21
CA GLU A 22 22.80 -14.17 9.55
C GLU A 22 21.63 -13.28 9.12
N GLY A 23 21.34 -12.26 9.92
CA GLY A 23 20.26 -11.32 9.66
C GLY A 23 20.43 -10.00 10.42
N LEU A 24 19.54 -9.06 10.13
CA LEU A 24 19.47 -7.79 10.82
C LEU A 24 18.18 -7.72 11.65
N LEU A 25 18.31 -7.48 12.93
CA LEU A 25 17.19 -7.23 13.83
C LEU A 25 16.99 -5.73 13.97
N TYR A 26 15.83 -5.24 13.51
CA TYR A 26 15.44 -3.84 13.63
C TYR A 26 14.67 -3.62 14.94
N LYS A 27 15.07 -2.60 15.69
CA LYS A 27 14.32 -2.14 16.86
C LYS A 27 13.11 -1.37 16.38
N ILE A 28 11.92 -1.88 16.66
CA ILE A 28 10.67 -1.19 16.37
C ILE A 28 10.42 -0.16 17.49
N PRO A 29 10.18 1.12 17.16
CA PRO A 29 9.80 2.11 18.16
C PRO A 29 8.44 1.75 18.79
N LYS A 30 8.18 2.25 19.99
CA LYS A 30 6.86 2.15 20.59
C LYS A 30 5.86 2.90 19.71
N VAL A 31 4.75 2.24 19.38
CA VAL A 31 3.66 2.83 18.61
C VAL A 31 2.50 3.13 19.55
N ASP A 32 2.17 4.40 19.70
CA ASP A 32 1.09 4.83 20.59
C ASP A 32 -0.28 4.78 19.88
N ILE A 33 -0.33 5.12 18.59
CA ILE A 33 -1.57 5.11 17.81
C ILE A 33 -1.25 4.63 16.38
N ALA A 34 -2.08 3.73 15.87
CA ALA A 34 -2.12 3.37 14.46
C ALA A 34 -3.44 3.82 13.83
N PHE A 35 -3.35 4.52 12.71
CA PHE A 35 -4.48 4.82 11.84
C PHE A 35 -4.40 3.94 10.61
N LEU A 36 -5.40 3.10 10.41
CA LEU A 36 -5.47 2.20 9.28
C LEU A 36 -6.71 2.52 8.44
N LYS A 37 -6.64 2.24 7.15
CA LYS A 37 -7.78 2.35 6.24
C LYS A 37 -8.06 0.98 5.64
N ALA A 38 -9.33 0.58 5.63
CA ALA A 38 -9.78 -0.71 5.16
C ALA A 38 -11.13 -0.61 4.44
N SER A 39 -11.61 -1.70 3.88
CA SER A 39 -12.86 -1.73 3.11
C SER A 39 -14.09 -1.63 4.00
N TYR A 40 -14.23 -2.53 4.95
CA TYR A 40 -15.38 -2.58 5.84
C TYR A 40 -15.10 -3.33 7.14
N SER A 41 -15.97 -3.11 8.12
CA SER A 41 -15.98 -3.81 9.40
C SER A 41 -17.28 -4.55 9.57
N ASP A 42 -17.27 -5.68 10.28
CA ASP A 42 -18.48 -6.31 10.79
C ASP A 42 -18.93 -5.72 12.13
N GLU A 43 -20.07 -6.21 12.65
CA GLU A 43 -20.65 -5.76 13.93
C GLU A 43 -19.73 -6.00 15.14
N ARG A 44 -18.75 -6.90 15.02
CA ARG A 44 -17.79 -7.23 16.07
C ARG A 44 -16.51 -6.42 15.99
N GLY A 45 -16.33 -5.61 14.95
CA GLY A 45 -15.11 -4.84 14.72
C GLY A 45 -14.00 -5.63 13.98
N ASN A 46 -14.34 -6.78 13.39
CA ASN A 46 -13.41 -7.45 12.48
C ASN A 46 -13.28 -6.66 11.19
N ILE A 47 -12.08 -6.55 10.65
CA ILE A 47 -11.75 -5.68 9.52
C ILE A 47 -11.41 -6.49 8.28
N SER A 48 -11.93 -6.03 7.13
CA SER A 48 -11.65 -6.60 5.81
C SER A 48 -11.10 -5.56 4.82
N PHE A 49 -10.17 -6.01 3.98
CA PHE A 49 -9.55 -5.25 2.88
C PHE A 49 -10.02 -5.71 1.51
N GLN A 50 -11.10 -6.51 1.43
CA GLN A 50 -11.53 -7.16 0.18
C GLN A 50 -11.80 -6.22 -0.99
N ASN A 51 -12.04 -4.94 -0.75
CA ASN A 51 -12.23 -3.94 -1.79
C ASN A 51 -11.03 -3.01 -1.95
N GLU A 52 -9.93 -3.27 -1.29
CA GLU A 52 -8.68 -2.53 -1.45
C GLU A 52 -7.73 -3.26 -2.41
N ALA A 53 -6.72 -2.56 -2.91
CA ALA A 53 -5.68 -3.16 -3.74
C ALA A 53 -4.85 -4.22 -2.98
N GLY A 54 -4.79 -4.11 -1.66
CA GLY A 54 -4.12 -5.03 -0.76
C GLY A 54 -4.20 -4.56 0.68
N CYS A 55 -3.77 -5.40 1.60
CA CYS A 55 -3.71 -5.05 3.04
C CYS A 55 -2.31 -4.58 3.47
N ILE A 56 -1.31 -4.70 2.58
CA ILE A 56 0.09 -4.34 2.83
C ILE A 56 0.56 -4.87 4.19
N ASP A 57 0.97 -3.99 5.11
CA ASP A 57 1.48 -4.30 6.44
C ASP A 57 0.47 -4.01 7.58
N ALA A 58 -0.80 -3.78 7.24
CA ALA A 58 -1.83 -3.34 8.18
C ALA A 58 -1.97 -4.25 9.41
N LEU A 59 -1.95 -5.58 9.22
CA LEU A 59 -2.00 -6.53 10.33
C LEU A 59 -0.77 -6.42 11.23
N SER A 60 0.42 -6.31 10.66
CA SER A 60 1.67 -6.17 11.42
C SER A 60 1.72 -4.87 12.21
N VAL A 61 1.22 -3.78 11.62
CA VAL A 61 1.10 -2.47 12.30
C VAL A 61 0.11 -2.56 13.45
N ALA A 62 -1.07 -3.18 13.24
CA ALA A 62 -2.06 -3.38 14.30
C ALA A 62 -1.49 -4.20 15.47
N GLN A 63 -0.80 -5.31 15.17
CA GLN A 63 -0.15 -6.15 16.18
C GLN A 63 0.94 -5.42 16.96
N ALA A 64 1.81 -4.67 16.27
CA ALA A 64 2.88 -3.91 16.88
C ALA A 64 2.33 -2.80 17.80
N THR A 65 1.28 -2.11 17.37
CA THR A 65 0.60 -1.08 18.14
C THR A 65 -0.06 -1.65 19.39
N HIS A 66 -0.85 -2.71 19.22
CA HIS A 66 -1.53 -3.38 20.32
C HIS A 66 -0.52 -3.91 21.36
N ARG A 67 0.56 -4.56 20.90
CA ARG A 67 1.64 -5.03 21.77
C ARG A 67 2.35 -3.90 22.51
N SER A 68 2.42 -2.72 21.93
CA SER A 68 2.98 -1.51 22.56
C SER A 68 2.06 -0.88 23.60
N GLY A 69 0.83 -1.38 23.76
CA GLY A 69 -0.23 -0.77 24.57
C GLY A 69 -0.84 0.47 23.91
N GLY A 70 -0.64 0.64 22.62
CA GLY A 70 -1.21 1.72 21.81
C GLY A 70 -2.64 1.45 21.36
N LYS A 71 -3.20 2.36 20.58
CA LYS A 71 -4.57 2.32 20.06
C LYS A 71 -4.59 2.11 18.56
N VAL A 72 -5.41 1.18 18.11
CA VAL A 72 -5.64 0.89 16.69
C VAL A 72 -7.00 1.42 16.26
N ILE A 73 -6.99 2.42 15.40
CA ILE A 73 -8.17 3.08 14.85
C ILE A 73 -8.25 2.77 13.37
N VAL A 74 -9.36 2.18 12.92
CA VAL A 74 -9.53 1.77 11.53
C VAL A 74 -10.66 2.54 10.89
N GLN A 75 -10.34 3.26 9.81
CA GLN A 75 -11.34 3.88 8.95
C GLN A 75 -11.82 2.87 7.92
N VAL A 76 -13.14 2.75 7.75
CA VAL A 76 -13.79 1.84 6.79
C VAL A 76 -14.83 2.57 5.97
N ASN A 77 -15.09 2.08 4.75
CA ASN A 77 -16.15 2.62 3.91
C ASN A 77 -17.54 2.35 4.50
N ARG A 78 -17.75 1.17 5.11
CA ARG A 78 -19.05 0.77 5.65
C ARG A 78 -18.96 -0.26 6.75
N LEU A 79 -20.03 -0.36 7.54
CA LEU A 79 -20.30 -1.51 8.40
C LEU A 79 -21.15 -2.53 7.66
N VAL A 80 -20.93 -3.81 7.91
CA VAL A 80 -21.76 -4.91 7.42
C VAL A 80 -22.50 -5.54 8.59
N ASN A 81 -23.84 -5.66 8.46
CA ASN A 81 -24.75 -6.18 9.51
C ASN A 81 -24.75 -7.72 9.53
N ARG A 82 -23.57 -8.31 9.52
CA ARG A 82 -23.38 -9.75 9.65
C ARG A 82 -21.95 -10.06 10.04
N HIS A 83 -21.74 -11.20 10.64
CA HIS A 83 -20.38 -11.69 10.88
C HIS A 83 -19.69 -12.02 9.57
N MET A 84 -18.46 -11.57 9.43
CA MET A 84 -17.65 -11.92 8.28
C MET A 84 -17.20 -13.38 8.36
N PRO A 85 -17.12 -14.08 7.21
CA PRO A 85 -16.43 -15.35 7.15
C PRO A 85 -14.99 -15.19 7.68
N PRO A 86 -14.46 -16.12 8.46
CA PRO A 86 -13.11 -16.00 9.04
C PRO A 86 -12.02 -15.71 8.00
N ARG A 87 -12.17 -16.22 6.77
CA ARG A 87 -11.22 -15.97 5.66
C ARG A 87 -11.25 -14.56 5.11
N ALA A 88 -12.27 -13.78 5.41
CA ALA A 88 -12.40 -12.39 4.98
C ALA A 88 -11.93 -11.40 6.06
N VAL A 89 -11.51 -11.91 7.21
CA VAL A 89 -11.00 -11.12 8.32
C VAL A 89 -9.48 -11.02 8.19
N GLU A 90 -8.98 -9.84 7.84
CA GLU A 90 -7.55 -9.57 7.79
C GLU A 90 -7.03 -8.99 9.11
N ILE A 91 -7.83 -8.15 9.82
CA ILE A 91 -7.49 -7.71 11.17
C ILE A 91 -8.62 -8.12 12.12
N PRO A 92 -8.34 -9.04 13.06
CA PRO A 92 -9.32 -9.45 14.08
C PRO A 92 -9.70 -8.29 15.00
N SER A 93 -10.95 -8.25 15.45
CA SER A 93 -11.48 -7.24 16.35
C SER A 93 -10.70 -7.08 17.66
N ALA A 94 -10.04 -8.15 18.12
CA ALA A 94 -9.19 -8.11 19.32
C ALA A 94 -7.99 -7.13 19.19
N LEU A 95 -7.64 -6.73 17.97
CA LEU A 95 -6.57 -5.76 17.70
C LEU A 95 -7.11 -4.36 17.39
N VAL A 96 -8.42 -4.14 17.39
CA VAL A 96 -9.06 -2.88 16.97
C VAL A 96 -9.72 -2.21 18.16
N ASP A 97 -9.34 -0.97 18.44
CA ASP A 97 -9.91 -0.18 19.52
C ASP A 97 -11.12 0.67 19.06
N ALA A 98 -11.08 1.14 17.81
CA ALA A 98 -12.16 1.95 17.25
C ALA A 98 -12.29 1.77 15.73
N VAL A 99 -13.53 1.85 15.26
CA VAL A 99 -13.86 1.87 13.82
C VAL A 99 -14.55 3.18 13.48
N VAL A 100 -14.02 3.86 12.45
CA VAL A 100 -14.59 5.10 11.91
C VAL A 100 -15.20 4.80 10.55
N VAL A 101 -16.48 5.09 10.36
CA VAL A 101 -17.17 4.88 9.09
C VAL A 101 -17.07 6.14 8.24
N CYS A 102 -16.46 6.03 7.08
CA CYS A 102 -16.33 7.10 6.08
C CYS A 102 -16.76 6.56 4.70
N PRO A 103 -18.05 6.68 4.33
CA PRO A 103 -18.57 6.16 3.06
C PRO A 103 -17.88 6.77 1.83
N GLU A 104 -17.35 7.97 1.96
CA GLU A 104 -16.71 8.75 0.89
C GLU A 104 -15.19 8.50 0.78
N GLN A 105 -14.66 7.59 1.58
CA GLN A 105 -13.23 7.27 1.47
C GLN A 105 -12.90 6.68 0.09
N GLN A 106 -11.74 7.03 -0.42
CA GLN A 106 -11.20 6.44 -1.64
C GLN A 106 -10.49 5.10 -1.33
N GLN A 107 -10.35 4.24 -2.34
CA GLN A 107 -9.48 3.06 -2.25
C GLN A 107 -8.02 3.48 -2.03
N MET A 108 -7.18 2.55 -1.54
CA MET A 108 -5.73 2.75 -1.41
C MET A 108 -5.06 2.70 -2.79
N THR A 109 -5.35 3.68 -3.61
CA THR A 109 -4.81 3.85 -4.97
C THR A 109 -4.60 5.34 -5.26
N ASN A 110 -3.98 5.64 -6.39
CA ASN A 110 -3.87 7.00 -6.91
C ASN A 110 -5.10 7.42 -7.75
N LEU A 111 -6.15 6.62 -7.79
CA LEU A 111 -7.39 6.92 -8.49
C LEU A 111 -8.40 7.57 -7.53
N ASN A 112 -9.16 8.56 -8.03
CA ASN A 112 -10.16 9.27 -7.22
C ASN A 112 -11.47 8.49 -7.06
N GLY A 113 -11.68 7.44 -7.84
CA GLY A 113 -12.86 6.60 -7.80
C GLY A 113 -12.69 5.35 -6.94
N TYR A 114 -13.80 4.61 -6.83
CA TYR A 114 -13.83 3.28 -6.26
C TYR A 114 -14.02 2.27 -7.39
N TYR A 115 -12.99 1.48 -7.67
CA TYR A 115 -12.96 0.60 -8.83
C TYR A 115 -12.82 -0.86 -8.41
N ASP A 116 -13.83 -1.66 -8.70
CA ASP A 116 -13.85 -3.08 -8.34
C ASP A 116 -12.75 -3.93 -9.02
N PHE A 117 -12.20 -3.47 -10.14
CA PHE A 117 -11.07 -4.17 -10.77
C PHE A 117 -9.77 -4.06 -9.96
N ILE A 118 -9.60 -3.01 -9.14
CA ILE A 118 -8.43 -2.82 -8.28
C ILE A 118 -8.29 -3.97 -7.28
N CYS A 119 -9.39 -4.51 -6.78
CA CYS A 119 -9.41 -5.67 -5.89
C CYS A 119 -9.64 -7.01 -6.64
N GLY A 120 -9.46 -7.02 -7.97
CA GLY A 120 -9.48 -8.24 -8.78
C GLY A 120 -10.86 -8.82 -9.07
N LYS A 121 -11.96 -8.08 -8.84
CA LYS A 121 -13.32 -8.59 -9.10
C LYS A 121 -13.62 -8.79 -10.57
N TYR A 122 -12.97 -8.06 -11.46
CA TYR A 122 -13.06 -8.24 -12.91
C TYR A 122 -11.83 -7.67 -13.62
N VAL A 123 -11.61 -8.09 -14.85
CA VAL A 123 -10.59 -7.53 -15.72
C VAL A 123 -11.15 -6.28 -16.42
N PRO A 124 -10.53 -5.10 -16.27
CA PRO A 124 -11.06 -3.86 -16.84
C PRO A 124 -10.95 -3.86 -18.38
N THR A 125 -11.90 -3.21 -19.04
CA THR A 125 -11.82 -2.98 -20.48
C THR A 125 -10.78 -1.91 -20.82
N GLY A 126 -10.31 -1.89 -22.10
CA GLY A 126 -9.35 -0.89 -22.55
C GLY A 126 -9.83 0.57 -22.34
N ASN A 127 -11.12 0.84 -22.45
CA ASN A 127 -11.69 2.17 -22.20
C ASN A 127 -11.57 2.59 -20.74
N ILE A 128 -11.83 1.68 -19.79
CA ILE A 128 -11.67 1.94 -18.35
C ILE A 128 -10.20 2.21 -18.04
N LEU A 129 -9.30 1.38 -18.56
CA LEU A 129 -7.86 1.57 -18.37
C LEU A 129 -7.38 2.90 -18.94
N LYS A 130 -7.89 3.32 -20.11
CA LYS A 130 -7.54 4.61 -20.70
C LYS A 130 -7.99 5.77 -19.82
N ALA A 131 -9.24 5.74 -19.32
CA ALA A 131 -9.75 6.77 -18.41
C ALA A 131 -8.92 6.86 -17.11
N CYS A 132 -8.59 5.72 -16.50
CA CYS A 132 -7.74 5.69 -15.30
C CYS A 132 -6.33 6.24 -15.57
N ARG A 133 -5.76 5.97 -16.74
CA ARG A 133 -4.46 6.54 -17.15
C ARG A 133 -4.51 8.06 -17.28
N GLU A 134 -5.56 8.58 -17.90
CA GLU A 134 -5.75 10.03 -18.04
C GLU A 134 -5.90 10.70 -16.66
N GLU A 135 -6.66 10.07 -15.75
CA GLU A 135 -6.82 10.54 -14.38
C GLU A 135 -5.47 10.60 -13.65
N ILE A 136 -4.69 9.52 -13.69
CA ILE A 136 -3.36 9.46 -13.07
C ILE A 136 -2.42 10.50 -13.70
N ARG A 137 -2.40 10.64 -15.02
CA ARG A 137 -1.58 11.65 -15.71
C ARG A 137 -1.92 13.06 -15.25
N ASN A 138 -3.19 13.38 -15.08
CA ASN A 138 -3.63 14.70 -14.62
C ASN A 138 -3.18 14.97 -13.17
N GLN A 139 -3.27 13.97 -12.29
CA GLN A 139 -2.81 14.09 -10.91
C GLN A 139 -1.28 14.26 -10.83
N ILE A 140 -0.55 13.44 -11.55
CA ILE A 140 0.92 13.47 -11.58
C ILE A 140 1.43 14.74 -12.24
N GLY A 141 0.82 15.18 -13.34
CA GLY A 141 1.15 16.45 -14.02
C GLY A 141 0.96 17.68 -13.15
N ALA A 142 0.00 17.64 -12.22
CA ALA A 142 -0.24 18.71 -11.26
C ALA A 142 0.77 18.74 -10.11
N THR A 143 1.43 17.61 -9.81
CA THR A 143 2.26 17.46 -8.60
C THR A 143 3.77 17.52 -8.88
N SER A 144 4.20 17.41 -10.13
CA SER A 144 5.61 17.26 -10.49
C SER A 144 6.00 18.13 -11.68
N ALA A 145 6.82 19.15 -11.44
CA ALA A 145 7.70 19.70 -12.45
C ALA A 145 8.73 18.61 -12.86
N ARG A 146 8.24 17.59 -13.58
CA ARG A 146 9.10 16.52 -14.12
C ARG A 146 9.97 17.13 -15.19
N ASN A 147 11.21 17.34 -14.83
CA ASN A 147 12.19 17.93 -15.74
C ASN A 147 12.59 16.92 -16.83
N ASP A 148 13.18 17.42 -17.89
CA ASP A 148 13.64 16.60 -19.03
C ASP A 148 14.61 15.50 -18.62
N LEU A 149 15.34 15.68 -17.52
CA LEU A 149 16.25 14.69 -16.96
C LEU A 149 15.49 13.45 -16.47
N HIS A 150 14.37 13.63 -15.75
CA HIS A 150 13.56 12.48 -15.28
C HIS A 150 12.99 11.68 -16.45
N LYS A 151 12.53 12.36 -17.50
CA LYS A 151 12.07 11.71 -18.74
C LYS A 151 13.19 10.95 -19.44
N ALA A 152 14.38 11.55 -19.52
CA ALA A 152 15.54 10.90 -20.11
C ALA A 152 15.93 9.61 -19.33
N ILE A 153 15.88 9.66 -18.01
CA ILE A 153 16.13 8.48 -17.15
C ILE A 153 15.09 7.38 -17.42
N ALA A 154 13.80 7.74 -17.45
CA ALA A 154 12.72 6.78 -17.71
C ALA A 154 12.85 6.15 -19.10
N LYS A 155 13.08 6.96 -20.12
CA LYS A 155 13.31 6.49 -21.51
C LYS A 155 14.51 5.56 -21.61
N ARG A 156 15.61 5.87 -20.93
CA ARG A 156 16.77 4.99 -20.89
C ARG A 156 16.44 3.66 -20.20
N ALA A 157 15.73 3.70 -19.09
CA ALA A 157 15.34 2.52 -18.34
C ALA A 157 14.33 1.65 -19.11
N TYR A 158 13.42 2.26 -19.89
CA TYR A 158 12.49 1.55 -20.77
C TYR A 158 13.24 0.60 -21.74
N HIS A 159 14.37 0.98 -22.28
CA HIS A 159 15.15 0.15 -23.20
C HIS A 159 15.76 -1.11 -22.54
N GLU A 160 15.76 -1.21 -21.22
CA GLU A 160 16.18 -2.43 -20.50
C GLU A 160 15.05 -3.45 -20.34
N LEU A 161 13.80 -3.05 -20.62
CA LEU A 161 12.65 -3.93 -20.50
C LEU A 161 12.61 -4.91 -21.68
N LYS A 162 12.23 -6.15 -21.38
CA LYS A 162 12.02 -7.21 -22.39
C LYS A 162 10.57 -7.68 -22.33
N VAL A 163 10.08 -8.16 -23.47
CA VAL A 163 8.74 -8.76 -23.57
C VAL A 163 8.60 -9.91 -22.55
N GLU A 164 7.43 -10.06 -21.97
CA GLU A 164 7.07 -11.09 -20.98
C GLU A 164 7.79 -10.99 -19.61
N GLN A 165 8.51 -9.92 -19.34
CA GLN A 165 9.06 -9.70 -18.01
C GLN A 165 7.97 -9.20 -17.05
N ILE A 166 8.03 -9.71 -15.81
CA ILE A 166 7.28 -9.15 -14.68
C ILE A 166 8.17 -8.08 -14.04
N VAL A 167 7.71 -6.84 -14.03
CA VAL A 167 8.49 -5.70 -13.55
C VAL A 167 7.79 -5.07 -12.36
N ASN A 168 8.52 -4.89 -11.26
CA ASN A 168 8.07 -4.09 -10.13
C ASN A 168 8.52 -2.64 -10.32
N ILE A 169 7.57 -1.72 -10.44
CA ILE A 169 7.83 -0.29 -10.66
C ILE A 169 7.69 0.44 -9.33
N GLY A 170 8.77 1.11 -8.91
CA GLY A 170 8.76 1.95 -7.71
C GLY A 170 8.04 3.28 -7.92
N ILE A 171 7.64 3.92 -6.83
CA ILE A 171 7.03 5.25 -6.82
C ILE A 171 8.08 6.33 -7.16
N GLY A 172 7.69 7.36 -7.92
CA GLY A 172 8.54 8.48 -8.31
C GLY A 172 9.05 8.41 -9.75
N ILE A 173 10.34 8.59 -10.00
CA ILE A 173 10.91 8.55 -11.35
C ILE A 173 10.62 7.22 -12.07
N PRO A 174 10.67 6.04 -11.43
CA PRO A 174 10.34 4.78 -12.09
C PRO A 174 8.93 4.71 -12.67
N GLU A 175 7.94 5.44 -12.12
CA GLU A 175 6.58 5.48 -12.67
C GLU A 175 6.53 5.97 -14.12
N LEU A 176 7.48 6.82 -14.52
CA LEU A 176 7.59 7.32 -15.88
C LEU A 176 7.93 6.22 -16.89
N ILE A 177 8.53 5.11 -16.45
CA ILE A 177 8.79 3.94 -17.31
C ILE A 177 7.47 3.36 -17.80
N ALA A 178 6.43 3.33 -16.96
CA ALA A 178 5.12 2.86 -17.37
C ALA A 178 4.49 3.77 -18.45
N GLU A 179 4.74 5.08 -18.41
CA GLU A 179 4.34 6.01 -19.47
C GLU A 179 5.02 5.68 -20.79
N GLU A 180 6.34 5.46 -20.79
CA GLU A 180 7.12 5.06 -21.97
C GLU A 180 6.61 3.73 -22.57
N VAL A 181 6.32 2.72 -21.73
CA VAL A 181 5.73 1.44 -22.19
C VAL A 181 4.41 1.67 -22.89
N LEU A 182 3.56 2.57 -22.38
CA LEU A 182 2.25 2.86 -22.94
C LEU A 182 2.31 3.65 -24.24
N GLU A 183 3.33 4.48 -24.43
CA GLU A 183 3.53 5.25 -25.67
C GLU A 183 4.04 4.37 -26.81
N HIS A 184 4.84 3.33 -26.52
CA HIS A 184 5.47 2.49 -27.52
C HIS A 184 4.69 1.21 -27.86
N ASN A 185 3.70 0.82 -27.05
CA ASN A 185 2.86 -0.38 -27.25
C ASN A 185 1.45 -0.04 -27.76
N GLN A 186 1.30 1.02 -28.56
CA GLN A 186 0.04 1.36 -29.24
C GLN A 186 -0.10 0.64 -30.57
#